data_e33012e213870fcd9ac996d00d820c83
#
_entry.id   e33012e213870fcd9ac996d00d820c83
#
_cell.length_a   1.000
_cell.length_b   1.000
_cell.length_c   1.000
_cell.angle_alpha   90.00
_cell.angle_beta   90.00
_cell.angle_gamma   90.00
#
_symmetry.space_group_name_H-M   'P 1'
#
loop_
_entity.id
_entity.type
_entity.pdbx_description
1 polymer ?
#
loop_
_entity_poly.entity_id
_entity_poly.type
_entity_poly.pdbx_seq_one_letter_code
_entity_poly.pdbx_strand_id
1 'polypeptide(L)'
;MGSSIASSLMDPTQYYSQFISLQKASLEKAKTPYQNQISSYQSRIDLYASLKNALSESLKTMSSFTTYESKTKLATSSNETSFTVSSTSSSVNGSYSIEVQNLATADTYNKAVPDIEAKIGVSGTIKINGKEIKVDADSSMKNVMNSINSAGAKVNIYTLGENMVVTSSTTGVENSIKFEGDSAVLDALGLVQNSPDHLAAEDAKLRINGATVTSATNKVTNYIPGVTINLKKETTGAEKLTIQDQSDEKAASMITSFVNTYNALTSTMKTYTGKGTILQASAADLEANRALNNVFQHKKDGNTLFDFGISVDKEGVLKVDEXAMKKMVAEDPTAVERFFFGIGGIGDELYQSLNKTFGSTGFISDETTSMTNEINKLNLKLTDITSRNDTLLTNITDQYNKWLEMMQAMQSDAMTLDALIDGMNSSNK
;
A
#
# COMPACT_ATOMS: atom_id res chain seq x y z
N MET A 1 39.04 -1.53 75.28
CA MET A 1 38.10 -1.84 74.27
C MET A 1 38.79 -1.79 72.89
N GLY A 2 39.25 -2.91 72.41
CA GLY A 2 39.82 -2.97 71.07
C GLY A 2 38.72 -3.16 70.06
N SER A 3 38.60 -2.28 69.07
CA SER A 3 37.70 -2.53 67.95
C SER A 3 38.19 -3.76 67.18
N SER A 4 37.30 -4.67 66.89
CA SER A 4 37.62 -5.85 66.10
C SER A 4 38.23 -5.45 64.77
N ILE A 5 39.30 -6.15 64.37
CA ILE A 5 39.92 -5.93 63.05
C ILE A 5 38.88 -6.12 61.98
N ALA A 6 37.99 -7.14 62.12
CA ALA A 6 36.93 -7.44 61.16
C ALA A 6 35.99 -6.26 60.97
N SER A 7 35.66 -5.53 62.04
CA SER A 7 34.70 -4.41 61.97
C SER A 7 35.27 -3.15 61.34
N SER A 8 36.60 -3.09 61.16
CA SER A 8 37.23 -1.91 60.55
C SER A 8 37.27 -1.97 59.02
N LEU A 9 36.88 -3.11 58.42
CA LEU A 9 36.86 -3.27 56.96
C LEU A 9 35.64 -2.55 56.35
N MET A 10 35.91 -1.76 55.34
CA MET A 10 34.88 -0.92 54.69
C MET A 10 33.97 -1.75 53.79
N ASP A 11 32.65 -1.50 53.88
CA ASP A 11 31.65 -2.14 53.02
C ASP A 11 31.44 -1.27 51.78
N PRO A 12 31.77 -1.76 50.60
CA PRO A 12 31.68 -0.98 49.38
C PRO A 12 30.29 -1.04 48.72
N THR A 13 29.32 -1.73 49.33
CA THR A 13 28.02 -1.94 48.74
C THR A 13 27.36 -0.61 48.34
N GLN A 14 27.48 0.40 49.22
CA GLN A 14 26.94 1.73 48.98
C GLN A 14 27.57 2.36 47.74
N TYR A 15 28.90 2.28 47.63
CA TYR A 15 29.62 2.86 46.48
C TYR A 15 29.28 2.15 45.19
N TYR A 16 29.16 0.83 45.24
CA TYR A 16 28.77 0.03 44.10
C TYR A 16 27.36 0.43 43.63
N SER A 17 26.41 0.53 44.56
CA SER A 17 25.02 0.92 44.24
C SER A 17 24.95 2.30 43.61
N GLN A 18 25.71 3.26 44.17
CA GLN A 18 25.79 4.62 43.62
C GLN A 18 26.41 4.60 42.23
N PHE A 19 27.46 3.83 42.02
CA PHE A 19 28.12 3.72 40.71
C PHE A 19 27.13 3.17 39.65
N ILE A 20 26.41 2.09 39.98
CA ILE A 20 25.44 1.50 39.08
C ILE A 20 24.36 2.52 38.74
N SER A 21 23.84 3.26 39.73
CA SER A 21 22.82 4.30 39.50
C SER A 21 23.33 5.41 38.58
N LEU A 22 24.57 5.85 38.78
CA LEU A 22 25.21 6.87 37.95
C LEU A 22 25.41 6.39 36.52
N GLN A 23 25.82 5.13 36.35
CA GLN A 23 26.01 4.55 35.01
C GLN A 23 24.68 4.43 34.27
N LYS A 24 23.60 4.02 34.95
CA LYS A 24 22.28 3.96 34.38
C LYS A 24 21.78 5.35 33.95
N ALA A 25 21.97 6.35 34.80
CA ALA A 25 21.62 7.74 34.51
C ALA A 25 22.43 8.27 33.33
N SER A 26 23.73 7.96 33.29
CA SER A 26 24.64 8.34 32.20
C SER A 26 24.19 7.71 30.88
N LEU A 27 23.81 6.43 30.92
CA LEU A 27 23.28 5.73 29.72
C LEU A 27 22.03 6.40 29.20
N GLU A 28 21.06 6.69 30.06
CA GLU A 28 19.82 7.34 29.67
C GLU A 28 20.09 8.73 29.06
N LYS A 29 21.02 9.47 29.69
CA LYS A 29 21.42 10.78 29.17
C LYS A 29 22.07 10.66 27.79
N ALA A 30 22.91 9.64 27.59
CA ALA A 30 23.57 9.39 26.29
C ALA A 30 22.60 8.98 25.21
N LYS A 31 21.53 8.24 25.55
CA LYS A 31 20.52 7.76 24.63
C LYS A 31 19.53 8.86 24.22
N THR A 32 19.23 9.79 25.12
CA THR A 32 18.16 10.77 24.95
C THR A 32 18.24 11.55 23.62
N PRO A 33 19.38 12.10 23.20
CA PRO A 33 19.42 12.82 21.91
C PRO A 33 19.00 11.96 20.72
N TYR A 34 19.45 10.70 20.71
CA TYR A 34 19.11 9.79 19.61
C TYR A 34 17.64 9.39 19.64
N GLN A 35 17.11 9.15 20.84
CA GLN A 35 15.69 8.84 21.02
C GLN A 35 14.81 10.02 20.57
N ASN A 36 15.24 11.25 20.90
CA ASN A 36 14.53 12.45 20.47
C ASN A 36 14.54 12.59 18.94
N GLN A 37 15.67 12.30 18.30
CA GLN A 37 15.76 12.33 16.84
C GLN A 37 14.86 11.29 16.22
N ILE A 38 14.83 10.05 16.75
CA ILE A 38 13.96 8.99 16.29
C ILE A 38 12.49 9.42 16.40
N SER A 39 12.11 9.99 17.55
CA SER A 39 10.74 10.47 17.77
C SER A 39 10.36 11.56 16.78
N SER A 40 11.31 12.47 16.51
CA SER A 40 11.09 13.56 15.55
C SER A 40 10.87 13.02 14.14
N TYR A 41 11.72 12.10 13.69
CA TYR A 41 11.53 11.45 12.37
C TYR A 41 10.23 10.68 12.30
N GLN A 42 9.90 9.92 13.36
CA GLN A 42 8.68 9.12 13.38
C GLN A 42 7.43 10.01 13.33
N SER A 43 7.43 11.11 14.07
CA SER A 43 6.33 12.09 14.05
C SER A 43 6.13 12.66 12.65
N ARG A 44 7.23 12.98 11.96
CA ARG A 44 7.15 13.52 10.60
C ARG A 44 6.63 12.47 9.61
N ILE A 45 7.10 11.22 9.73
CA ILE A 45 6.62 10.10 8.91
C ILE A 45 5.11 9.92 9.12
N ASP A 46 4.67 9.94 10.37
CA ASP A 46 3.25 9.74 10.71
C ASP A 46 2.39 10.89 10.17
N LEU A 47 2.89 12.12 10.25
CA LEU A 47 2.19 13.29 9.72
C LEU A 47 2.08 13.25 8.19
N TYR A 48 3.15 12.83 7.51
CA TYR A 48 3.10 12.65 6.05
C TYR A 48 2.09 11.58 5.66
N ALA A 49 2.05 10.48 6.40
CA ALA A 49 1.07 9.41 6.13
C ALA A 49 -0.37 9.94 6.32
N SER A 50 -0.60 10.70 7.39
CA SER A 50 -1.91 11.30 7.66
C SER A 50 -2.29 12.31 6.57
N LEU A 51 -1.35 13.13 6.13
CA LEU A 51 -1.57 14.11 5.06
C LEU A 51 -1.92 13.40 3.74
N LYS A 52 -1.14 12.40 3.35
CA LYS A 52 -1.41 11.62 2.13
C LYS A 52 -2.81 11.00 2.18
N ASN A 53 -3.17 10.45 3.33
CA ASN A 53 -4.48 9.83 3.52
C ASN A 53 -5.60 10.88 3.42
N ALA A 54 -5.41 12.03 4.04
CA ALA A 54 -6.39 13.13 4.00
C ALA A 54 -6.58 13.68 2.59
N LEU A 55 -5.54 13.65 1.76
CA LEU A 55 -5.59 14.14 0.37
C LEU A 55 -6.10 13.10 -0.62
N SER A 56 -6.17 11.82 -0.25
CA SER A 56 -6.36 10.72 -1.19
C SER A 56 -7.65 10.83 -2.02
N GLU A 57 -8.77 11.17 -1.41
CA GLU A 57 -10.05 11.31 -2.12
C GLU A 57 -10.02 12.50 -3.08
N SER A 58 -9.45 13.63 -2.65
CA SER A 58 -9.33 14.83 -3.51
C SER A 58 -8.41 14.55 -4.70
N LEU A 59 -7.30 13.84 -4.48
CA LEU A 59 -6.38 13.47 -5.56
C LEU A 59 -7.03 12.50 -6.53
N LYS A 60 -7.80 11.55 -6.03
CA LYS A 60 -8.55 10.61 -6.87
C LYS A 60 -9.56 11.36 -7.75
N THR A 61 -10.31 12.28 -7.17
CA THR A 61 -11.26 13.10 -7.92
C THR A 61 -10.52 13.94 -8.97
N MET A 62 -9.39 14.56 -8.60
CA MET A 62 -8.62 15.40 -9.53
C MET A 62 -8.08 14.55 -10.69
N SER A 63 -7.66 13.32 -10.44
CA SER A 63 -7.17 12.43 -11.50
C SER A 63 -8.25 12.10 -12.54
N SER A 64 -9.52 12.13 -12.13
CA SER A 64 -10.63 11.84 -13.03
C SER A 64 -10.77 12.88 -14.14
N PHE A 65 -10.26 14.09 -13.93
CA PHE A 65 -10.30 15.15 -14.95
C PHE A 65 -9.40 14.83 -16.13
N THR A 66 -8.33 14.06 -15.93
CA THR A 66 -7.41 13.67 -17.00
C THR A 66 -8.14 12.84 -18.08
N THR A 67 -9.04 11.97 -17.65
CA THR A 67 -9.75 11.04 -18.54
C THR A 67 -11.16 11.48 -18.88
N TYR A 68 -11.68 12.50 -18.22
CA TYR A 68 -13.03 12.98 -18.49
C TYR A 68 -13.08 13.70 -19.85
N GLU A 69 -14.07 13.35 -20.65
CA GLU A 69 -14.34 14.00 -21.94
C GLU A 69 -15.78 14.51 -21.90
N SER A 70 -15.96 15.82 -21.93
CA SER A 70 -17.30 16.41 -21.89
C SER A 70 -18.08 16.14 -23.17
N LYS A 71 -17.39 15.80 -24.26
CA LYS A 71 -18.01 15.45 -25.54
C LYS A 71 -18.27 13.96 -25.71
N THR A 72 -17.93 13.12 -24.69
CA THR A 72 -18.23 11.70 -24.78
C THR A 72 -19.73 11.47 -24.78
N LYS A 73 -20.11 10.37 -25.39
CA LYS A 73 -21.50 9.91 -25.35
C LYS A 73 -21.78 9.33 -23.95
N LEU A 74 -22.99 9.53 -23.47
CA LEU A 74 -23.46 8.90 -22.26
C LEU A 74 -24.03 7.53 -22.60
N ALA A 75 -23.45 6.49 -22.06
CA ALA A 75 -23.94 5.12 -22.24
C ALA A 75 -24.56 4.62 -20.94
N THR A 76 -25.79 4.12 -21.02
CA THR A 76 -26.49 3.63 -19.82
C THR A 76 -27.02 2.23 -20.04
N SER A 77 -27.07 1.46 -18.94
CA SER A 77 -27.70 0.13 -18.91
C SER A 77 -28.98 0.21 -18.09
N SER A 78 -30.05 -0.42 -18.58
CA SER A 78 -31.30 -0.52 -17.82
C SER A 78 -31.16 -1.48 -16.62
N ASN A 79 -30.09 -2.28 -16.59
CA ASN A 79 -29.84 -3.25 -15.50
C ASN A 79 -28.36 -3.30 -15.18
N GLU A 80 -27.91 -2.38 -14.34
CA GLU A 80 -26.50 -2.26 -13.98
C GLU A 80 -26.02 -3.40 -13.07
N THR A 81 -26.92 -4.20 -12.53
CA THR A 81 -26.51 -5.40 -11.79
C THR A 81 -26.07 -6.51 -12.76
N SER A 82 -26.61 -6.51 -13.99
CA SER A 82 -26.25 -7.51 -14.99
C SER A 82 -25.12 -7.06 -15.91
N PHE A 83 -25.11 -5.79 -16.32
CA PHE A 83 -24.02 -5.25 -17.12
C PHE A 83 -23.92 -3.74 -16.98
N THR A 84 -22.70 -3.24 -17.10
CA THR A 84 -22.45 -1.79 -17.18
C THR A 84 -21.86 -1.48 -18.54
N VAL A 85 -21.98 -0.22 -18.96
CA VAL A 85 -21.53 0.20 -20.28
C VAL A 85 -20.71 1.48 -20.17
N SER A 86 -19.78 1.63 -21.12
CA SER A 86 -19.07 2.88 -21.33
C SER A 86 -18.98 3.13 -22.84
N SER A 87 -18.83 4.39 -23.21
CA SER A 87 -18.77 4.76 -24.62
C SER A 87 -17.71 5.84 -24.83
N THR A 88 -17.28 5.96 -26.08
CA THR A 88 -16.37 7.01 -26.53
C THR A 88 -17.13 8.01 -27.41
N SER A 89 -16.46 9.10 -27.77
CA SER A 89 -17.04 10.11 -28.67
C SER A 89 -17.37 9.53 -30.07
N SER A 90 -16.77 8.40 -30.43
CA SER A 90 -17.03 7.76 -31.72
C SER A 90 -18.34 6.95 -31.75
N SER A 91 -18.97 6.74 -30.59
CA SER A 91 -20.22 6.00 -30.49
C SER A 91 -21.36 6.78 -31.17
N VAL A 92 -22.31 6.05 -31.72
CA VAL A 92 -23.49 6.65 -32.39
C VAL A 92 -24.68 6.55 -31.44
N ASN A 93 -25.43 7.63 -31.33
CA ASN A 93 -26.66 7.65 -30.51
C ASN A 93 -27.62 6.55 -30.95
N GLY A 94 -28.19 5.87 -29.99
CA GLY A 94 -29.12 4.79 -30.30
C GLY A 94 -29.45 3.95 -29.09
N SER A 95 -30.30 2.97 -29.29
CA SER A 95 -30.75 2.06 -28.27
C SER A 95 -30.55 0.64 -28.78
N TYR A 96 -30.05 -0.22 -27.91
CA TYR A 96 -29.71 -1.62 -28.21
C TYR A 96 -30.37 -2.54 -27.19
N SER A 97 -30.84 -3.68 -27.68
CA SER A 97 -31.37 -4.76 -26.84
C SER A 97 -30.20 -5.67 -26.44
N ILE A 98 -29.97 -5.86 -25.16
CA ILE A 98 -28.87 -6.69 -24.63
C ILE A 98 -29.47 -7.82 -23.79
N GLU A 99 -29.11 -9.06 -24.12
CA GLU A 99 -29.49 -10.21 -23.32
C GLU A 99 -28.25 -11.00 -23.02
N VAL A 100 -27.85 -11.04 -21.74
CA VAL A 100 -26.66 -11.77 -21.29
C VAL A 100 -27.07 -13.20 -20.97
N GLN A 101 -26.58 -14.15 -21.75
CA GLN A 101 -26.97 -15.55 -21.65
C GLN A 101 -26.06 -16.32 -20.70
N ASN A 102 -24.77 -16.08 -20.77
CA ASN A 102 -23.81 -16.60 -19.78
C ASN A 102 -22.55 -15.75 -19.77
N LEU A 103 -21.83 -15.81 -18.65
CA LEU A 103 -20.56 -15.12 -18.47
C LEU A 103 -19.40 -15.98 -18.97
N ALA A 104 -18.30 -15.35 -19.32
CA ALA A 104 -17.05 -16.04 -19.57
C ALA A 104 -16.49 -16.56 -18.25
N THR A 105 -15.99 -17.78 -18.26
CA THR A 105 -15.38 -18.42 -17.09
C THR A 105 -13.97 -18.90 -17.41
N ALA A 106 -13.14 -19.01 -16.38
CA ALA A 106 -11.78 -19.53 -16.52
C ALA A 106 -11.75 -21.05 -16.39
N ASP A 107 -10.88 -21.68 -17.17
CA ASP A 107 -10.62 -23.11 -17.07
C ASP A 107 -10.04 -23.41 -15.68
N THR A 108 -10.65 -24.34 -14.95
CA THR A 108 -10.28 -24.59 -13.54
C THR A 108 -10.27 -26.07 -13.22
N TYR A 109 -9.15 -26.54 -12.65
CA TYR A 109 -8.98 -27.90 -12.15
C TYR A 109 -8.86 -27.86 -10.64
N ASN A 110 -9.41 -28.88 -9.99
CA ASN A 110 -9.42 -29.00 -8.53
C ASN A 110 -8.84 -30.33 -8.10
N LYS A 111 -8.10 -30.33 -7.00
CA LYS A 111 -7.51 -31.55 -6.43
C LYS A 111 -7.50 -31.39 -4.90
N ALA A 112 -7.99 -32.41 -4.19
CA ALA A 112 -7.90 -32.44 -2.74
C ALA A 112 -6.42 -32.59 -2.33
N VAL A 113 -5.91 -31.65 -1.55
CA VAL A 113 -4.55 -31.67 -1.00
C VAL A 113 -4.65 -31.23 0.46
N PRO A 114 -4.91 -32.20 1.37
CA PRO A 114 -5.10 -31.85 2.79
C PRO A 114 -3.88 -31.22 3.46
N ASP A 115 -2.68 -31.49 2.96
CA ASP A 115 -1.45 -30.95 3.53
C ASP A 115 -0.50 -30.51 2.41
N ILE A 116 -0.44 -29.19 2.16
CA ILE A 116 0.43 -28.61 1.14
C ILE A 116 1.91 -28.64 1.53
N GLU A 117 2.22 -28.85 2.79
CA GLU A 117 3.62 -28.99 3.23
C GLU A 117 4.14 -30.42 3.01
N ALA A 118 3.26 -31.36 2.74
CA ALA A 118 3.68 -32.74 2.43
C ALA A 118 4.44 -32.79 1.11
N LYS A 119 5.37 -33.73 1.01
CA LYS A 119 6.11 -33.95 -0.24
C LYS A 119 5.14 -34.42 -1.32
N ILE A 120 5.37 -33.95 -2.56
CA ILE A 120 4.52 -34.33 -3.68
C ILE A 120 4.65 -35.83 -4.01
N GLY A 121 5.84 -36.38 -3.78
CA GLY A 121 6.06 -37.84 -3.90
C GLY A 121 6.26 -38.35 -5.31
N VAL A 122 6.26 -37.46 -6.31
CA VAL A 122 6.50 -37.87 -7.72
C VAL A 122 7.49 -36.87 -8.34
N SER A 123 8.32 -37.36 -9.25
CA SER A 123 9.27 -36.52 -9.99
C SER A 123 8.96 -36.60 -11.48
N GLY A 124 9.19 -35.49 -12.16
CA GLY A 124 9.02 -35.47 -13.61
C GLY A 124 9.02 -34.07 -14.15
N THR A 125 8.88 -33.97 -15.46
CA THR A 125 8.80 -32.69 -16.15
C THR A 125 7.44 -32.58 -16.83
N ILE A 126 6.78 -31.46 -16.61
CA ILE A 126 5.50 -31.14 -17.25
C ILE A 126 5.61 -29.82 -17.98
N LYS A 127 4.67 -29.58 -18.87
CA LYS A 127 4.48 -28.26 -19.48
C LYS A 127 3.05 -27.79 -19.22
N ILE A 128 2.92 -26.56 -18.79
CA ILE A 128 1.63 -25.89 -18.63
C ILE A 128 1.66 -24.67 -19.56
N ASN A 129 0.75 -24.62 -20.51
CA ASN A 129 0.69 -23.59 -21.54
C ASN A 129 2.07 -23.34 -22.19
N GLY A 130 2.79 -24.45 -22.45
CA GLY A 130 4.08 -24.42 -23.11
C GLY A 130 5.27 -24.07 -22.20
N LYS A 131 5.02 -23.77 -20.91
CA LYS A 131 6.10 -23.48 -19.96
C LYS A 131 6.50 -24.74 -19.23
N GLU A 132 7.79 -25.05 -19.27
CA GLU A 132 8.36 -26.24 -18.66
C GLU A 132 8.51 -26.05 -17.15
N ILE A 133 8.07 -27.05 -16.41
CA ILE A 133 8.16 -27.08 -14.94
C ILE A 133 8.73 -28.44 -14.54
N LYS A 134 9.84 -28.41 -13.81
CA LYS A 134 10.48 -29.61 -13.29
C LYS A 134 10.04 -29.80 -11.85
N VAL A 135 9.63 -31.01 -11.52
CA VAL A 135 9.12 -31.36 -10.20
C VAL A 135 9.99 -32.46 -9.60
N ASP A 136 10.37 -32.25 -8.35
CA ASP A 136 11.15 -33.19 -7.57
C ASP A 136 10.25 -33.84 -6.51
N ALA A 137 10.29 -35.15 -6.38
CA ALA A 137 9.46 -35.88 -5.42
C ALA A 137 9.63 -35.46 -3.99
N ASP A 138 10.81 -34.90 -3.63
CA ASP A 138 11.08 -34.42 -2.28
C ASP A 138 10.59 -32.99 -2.03
N SER A 139 10.16 -32.31 -3.06
CA SER A 139 9.57 -30.95 -2.91
C SER A 139 8.20 -31.03 -2.24
N SER A 140 7.90 -30.06 -1.41
CA SER A 140 6.54 -29.96 -0.87
C SER A 140 5.57 -29.50 -1.98
N MET A 141 4.33 -29.86 -1.86
CA MET A 141 3.28 -29.38 -2.78
C MET A 141 3.30 -27.84 -2.84
N LYS A 142 3.51 -27.19 -1.71
CA LYS A 142 3.62 -25.73 -1.63
C LYS A 142 4.74 -25.18 -2.53
N ASN A 143 5.91 -25.81 -2.49
CA ASN A 143 7.03 -25.39 -3.35
C ASN A 143 6.72 -25.59 -4.82
N VAL A 144 6.04 -26.67 -5.16
CA VAL A 144 5.61 -26.93 -6.55
C VAL A 144 4.60 -25.87 -7.00
N MET A 145 3.65 -25.52 -6.13
CA MET A 145 2.66 -24.46 -6.41
C MET A 145 3.37 -23.11 -6.68
N ASN A 146 4.37 -22.79 -5.87
CA ASN A 146 5.14 -21.55 -6.04
C ASN A 146 5.90 -21.56 -7.37
N SER A 147 6.49 -22.70 -7.74
CA SER A 147 7.20 -22.86 -9.01
C SER A 147 6.25 -22.63 -10.20
N ILE A 148 5.05 -23.18 -10.12
CA ILE A 148 4.04 -23.01 -11.18
C ILE A 148 3.64 -21.52 -11.29
N ASN A 149 3.36 -20.87 -10.17
CA ASN A 149 2.98 -19.44 -10.18
C ASN A 149 4.09 -18.56 -10.75
N SER A 150 5.35 -18.95 -10.54
CA SER A 150 6.51 -18.17 -11.00
C SER A 150 6.89 -18.47 -12.46
N ALA A 151 6.35 -19.53 -13.05
CA ALA A 151 6.79 -20.00 -14.37
C ALA A 151 6.28 -19.13 -15.54
N GLY A 152 5.36 -18.22 -15.30
CA GLY A 152 4.76 -17.43 -16.38
C GLY A 152 3.84 -18.23 -17.28
N ALA A 153 3.23 -19.27 -16.74
CA ALA A 153 2.39 -20.20 -17.49
C ALA A 153 0.95 -19.70 -17.69
N LYS A 154 0.66 -18.48 -17.26
CA LYS A 154 -0.69 -17.88 -17.37
C LYS A 154 -1.74 -18.72 -16.64
N VAL A 155 -1.34 -19.31 -15.53
CA VAL A 155 -2.26 -19.98 -14.59
C VAL A 155 -1.97 -19.46 -13.20
N ASN A 156 -2.97 -19.57 -12.33
CA ASN A 156 -2.84 -19.31 -10.90
C ASN A 156 -3.11 -20.61 -10.18
N ILE A 157 -2.24 -20.98 -9.25
CA ILE A 157 -2.45 -22.17 -8.41
C ILE A 157 -2.47 -21.70 -6.95
N TYR A 158 -3.49 -22.13 -6.23
CA TYR A 158 -3.74 -21.69 -4.86
C TYR A 158 -4.61 -22.73 -4.14
N THR A 159 -4.83 -22.51 -2.85
CA THR A 159 -5.68 -23.41 -2.06
C THR A 159 -6.97 -22.71 -1.63
N LEU A 160 -8.06 -23.48 -1.61
CA LEU A 160 -9.32 -23.13 -1.01
C LEU A 160 -9.66 -24.23 -0.01
N GLY A 161 -9.42 -23.96 1.27
CA GLY A 161 -9.50 -25.01 2.29
C GLY A 161 -8.49 -26.08 1.98
N GLU A 162 -8.95 -27.33 1.92
CA GLU A 162 -8.09 -28.49 1.59
C GLU A 162 -8.03 -28.80 0.10
N ASN A 163 -8.62 -27.93 -0.73
CA ASN A 163 -8.55 -28.14 -2.19
C ASN A 163 -7.50 -27.22 -2.80
N MET A 164 -6.66 -27.80 -3.64
CA MET A 164 -5.75 -27.06 -4.51
C MET A 164 -6.49 -26.77 -5.81
N VAL A 165 -6.42 -25.52 -6.26
CA VAL A 165 -7.10 -25.05 -7.47
C VAL A 165 -6.05 -24.56 -8.46
N VAL A 166 -6.14 -25.05 -9.71
CA VAL A 166 -5.33 -24.55 -10.82
C VAL A 166 -6.30 -23.90 -11.80
N THR A 167 -6.18 -22.59 -11.97
CA THR A 167 -7.12 -21.85 -12.83
C THR A 167 -6.35 -21.02 -13.87
N SER A 168 -6.90 -20.94 -15.09
CA SER A 168 -6.34 -20.04 -16.09
C SER A 168 -6.41 -18.59 -15.60
N SER A 169 -5.40 -17.80 -15.93
CA SER A 169 -5.35 -16.38 -15.55
C SER A 169 -6.40 -15.54 -16.28
N THR A 170 -6.90 -16.05 -17.40
CA THR A 170 -7.90 -15.36 -18.22
C THR A 170 -9.04 -16.33 -18.55
N THR A 171 -10.21 -15.74 -18.73
CA THR A 171 -11.42 -16.50 -19.09
C THR A 171 -11.43 -16.87 -20.58
N GLY A 172 -12.36 -17.72 -20.94
CA GLY A 172 -12.65 -18.06 -22.32
C GLY A 172 -12.04 -19.36 -22.80
N VAL A 173 -12.72 -19.99 -23.74
CA VAL A 173 -12.34 -21.33 -24.25
C VAL A 173 -10.93 -21.34 -24.85
N GLU A 174 -10.55 -20.27 -25.56
CA GLU A 174 -9.20 -20.18 -26.16
C GLU A 174 -8.08 -20.16 -25.12
N ASN A 175 -8.41 -19.82 -23.87
CA ASN A 175 -7.47 -19.73 -22.76
C ASN A 175 -7.52 -20.96 -21.85
N SER A 176 -8.13 -22.04 -22.30
CA SER A 176 -8.13 -23.31 -21.57
C SER A 176 -6.70 -23.78 -21.31
N ILE A 177 -6.48 -24.36 -20.16
CA ILE A 177 -5.14 -24.79 -19.74
C ILE A 177 -4.67 -25.95 -20.60
N LYS A 178 -3.55 -25.79 -21.28
CA LYS A 178 -2.91 -26.84 -22.07
C LYS A 178 -1.79 -27.43 -21.23
N PHE A 179 -1.79 -28.75 -21.10
CA PHE A 179 -0.77 -29.41 -20.32
C PHE A 179 -0.34 -30.73 -20.96
N GLU A 180 0.90 -31.06 -20.74
CA GLU A 180 1.51 -32.29 -21.23
C GLU A 180 2.72 -32.66 -20.38
N GLY A 181 3.18 -33.87 -20.50
CA GLY A 181 4.36 -34.33 -19.78
C GLY A 181 4.05 -35.49 -18.86
N ASP A 182 4.81 -35.59 -17.79
CA ASP A 182 4.76 -36.73 -16.88
C ASP A 182 3.36 -36.88 -16.24
N SER A 183 2.71 -38.01 -16.53
CA SER A 183 1.34 -38.23 -16.09
C SER A 183 1.20 -38.32 -14.56
N ALA A 184 2.21 -38.85 -13.86
CA ALA A 184 2.15 -38.92 -12.39
C ALA A 184 2.17 -37.56 -11.75
N VAL A 185 2.96 -36.61 -12.31
CA VAL A 185 3.03 -35.26 -11.84
C VAL A 185 1.70 -34.53 -12.13
N LEU A 186 1.19 -34.67 -13.36
CA LEU A 186 -0.09 -34.03 -13.73
C LEU A 186 -1.22 -34.57 -12.84
N ASP A 187 -1.23 -35.85 -12.55
CA ASP A 187 -2.24 -36.45 -11.67
C ASP A 187 -2.15 -35.88 -10.24
N ALA A 188 -0.92 -35.72 -9.74
CA ALA A 188 -0.70 -35.16 -8.40
C ALA A 188 -1.20 -33.69 -8.32
N LEU A 189 -1.18 -32.97 -9.44
CA LEU A 189 -1.65 -31.57 -9.52
C LEU A 189 -3.14 -31.47 -9.90
N GLY A 190 -3.79 -32.62 -10.12
CA GLY A 190 -5.20 -32.60 -10.54
C GLY A 190 -5.40 -32.19 -11.99
N LEU A 191 -4.33 -32.11 -12.77
CA LEU A 191 -4.41 -31.79 -14.20
C LEU A 191 -4.64 -33.09 -14.98
N VAL A 192 -5.90 -33.53 -14.92
CA VAL A 192 -6.31 -34.81 -15.52
C VAL A 192 -7.39 -34.52 -16.55
N GLN A 193 -7.15 -34.93 -17.78
CA GLN A 193 -8.12 -34.79 -18.88
C GLN A 193 -9.42 -35.48 -18.48
N ASN A 194 -10.54 -34.79 -18.64
CA ASN A 194 -11.88 -35.31 -18.32
C ASN A 194 -12.11 -35.59 -16.82
N SER A 195 -11.36 -34.92 -15.95
CA SER A 195 -11.61 -34.99 -14.51
C SER A 195 -13.05 -34.55 -14.20
N PRO A 196 -13.78 -35.25 -13.31
CA PRO A 196 -15.11 -34.82 -12.90
C PRO A 196 -15.10 -33.49 -12.14
N ASP A 197 -13.94 -33.11 -11.57
CA ASP A 197 -13.80 -31.85 -10.84
C ASP A 197 -13.28 -30.71 -11.73
N HIS A 198 -13.19 -30.93 -13.01
CA HIS A 198 -12.77 -29.94 -14.00
C HIS A 198 -13.96 -29.03 -14.35
N LEU A 199 -13.77 -27.73 -14.19
CA LEU A 199 -14.74 -26.70 -14.62
C LEU A 199 -14.18 -26.08 -15.89
N ALA A 200 -14.71 -26.50 -17.03
CA ALA A 200 -14.20 -26.07 -18.33
C ALA A 200 -14.47 -24.57 -18.56
N ALA A 201 -13.53 -23.93 -19.22
CA ALA A 201 -13.70 -22.52 -19.62
C ALA A 201 -14.91 -22.36 -20.55
N GLU A 202 -15.59 -21.25 -20.40
CA GLU A 202 -16.68 -20.88 -21.30
C GLU A 202 -16.45 -19.44 -21.77
N ASP A 203 -16.84 -19.18 -23.01
CA ASP A 203 -16.91 -17.81 -23.52
C ASP A 203 -18.20 -17.16 -23.02
N ALA A 204 -18.15 -15.87 -22.79
CA ALA A 204 -19.38 -15.11 -22.56
C ALA A 204 -20.25 -15.16 -23.82
N LYS A 205 -21.54 -15.23 -23.61
CA LYS A 205 -22.50 -15.26 -24.71
C LYS A 205 -23.62 -14.27 -24.42
N LEU A 206 -23.86 -13.39 -25.37
CA LEU A 206 -24.92 -12.40 -25.25
C LEU A 206 -25.57 -12.20 -26.60
N ARG A 207 -26.76 -11.61 -26.56
CA ARG A 207 -27.44 -11.22 -27.79
C ARG A 207 -27.54 -9.70 -27.84
N ILE A 208 -27.15 -9.11 -28.96
CA ILE A 208 -27.25 -7.68 -29.20
C ILE A 208 -28.21 -7.49 -30.36
N ASN A 209 -29.36 -6.89 -30.11
CA ASN A 209 -30.45 -6.73 -31.09
C ASN A 209 -30.79 -8.08 -31.75
N GLY A 210 -30.78 -9.16 -30.94
CA GLY A 210 -31.10 -10.49 -31.40
C GLY A 210 -29.96 -11.29 -32.03
N ALA A 211 -28.85 -10.64 -32.37
CA ALA A 211 -27.68 -11.31 -32.93
C ALA A 211 -26.81 -11.87 -31.82
N THR A 212 -26.39 -13.11 -31.94
CA THR A 212 -25.52 -13.77 -30.96
C THR A 212 -24.08 -13.23 -31.06
N VAL A 213 -23.51 -12.87 -29.92
CA VAL A 213 -22.13 -12.38 -29.77
C VAL A 213 -21.45 -13.24 -28.73
N THR A 214 -20.24 -13.67 -29.01
CA THR A 214 -19.41 -14.39 -28.03
C THR A 214 -18.14 -13.58 -27.76
N SER A 215 -17.64 -13.73 -26.53
CA SER A 215 -16.42 -13.04 -26.10
C SER A 215 -15.66 -13.93 -25.13
N ALA A 216 -14.35 -14.02 -25.32
CA ALA A 216 -13.51 -14.77 -24.39
C ALA A 216 -13.49 -14.16 -22.99
N THR A 217 -13.85 -12.88 -22.87
CA THR A 217 -13.84 -12.18 -21.58
C THR A 217 -15.21 -11.55 -21.29
N ASN A 218 -15.41 -11.16 -20.04
CA ASN A 218 -16.63 -10.47 -19.62
C ASN A 218 -16.59 -8.97 -19.94
N LYS A 219 -15.50 -8.50 -20.58
CA LYS A 219 -15.38 -7.15 -21.10
C LYS A 219 -15.51 -7.23 -22.62
N VAL A 220 -16.70 -6.89 -23.12
CA VAL A 220 -17.04 -7.00 -24.55
C VAL A 220 -16.81 -5.64 -25.20
N THR A 221 -15.86 -5.56 -26.14
CA THR A 221 -15.48 -4.29 -26.78
C THR A 221 -15.79 -4.30 -28.27
N ASN A 222 -16.21 -3.13 -28.75
CA ASN A 222 -16.30 -2.80 -30.18
C ASN A 222 -17.27 -3.65 -31.02
N TYR A 223 -18.18 -4.40 -30.43
CA TYR A 223 -19.30 -4.95 -31.18
C TYR A 223 -20.28 -3.84 -31.56
N ILE A 224 -20.46 -2.88 -30.63
CA ILE A 224 -21.11 -1.60 -30.95
C ILE A 224 -19.92 -0.60 -30.99
N PRO A 225 -19.69 0.07 -32.13
CA PRO A 225 -18.50 0.92 -32.26
C PRO A 225 -18.37 1.93 -31.12
N GLY A 226 -17.20 1.93 -30.48
CA GLY A 226 -16.88 2.83 -29.39
C GLY A 226 -17.50 2.47 -28.05
N VAL A 227 -18.17 1.31 -27.95
CA VAL A 227 -18.85 0.89 -26.72
C VAL A 227 -18.14 -0.32 -26.09
N THR A 228 -17.99 -0.28 -24.77
CA THR A 228 -17.55 -1.41 -23.97
C THR A 228 -18.70 -1.83 -23.05
N ILE A 229 -19.01 -3.13 -23.06
CA ILE A 229 -20.02 -3.72 -22.19
C ILE A 229 -19.30 -4.61 -21.19
N ASN A 230 -19.44 -4.33 -19.90
CA ASN A 230 -18.85 -5.14 -18.83
C ASN A 230 -19.95 -6.02 -18.24
N LEU A 231 -19.85 -7.33 -18.47
CA LEU A 231 -20.84 -8.31 -18.04
C LEU A 231 -20.59 -8.70 -16.58
N LYS A 232 -21.64 -8.71 -15.78
CA LYS A 232 -21.58 -9.05 -14.35
C LYS A 232 -22.46 -10.24 -14.01
N LYS A 233 -23.59 -10.39 -14.71
CA LYS A 233 -24.59 -11.40 -14.39
C LYS A 233 -25.48 -11.64 -15.60
N GLU A 234 -26.02 -12.84 -15.70
CA GLU A 234 -27.02 -13.16 -16.72
C GLU A 234 -28.29 -12.30 -16.53
N THR A 235 -28.93 -11.96 -17.63
CA THR A 235 -30.24 -11.28 -17.60
C THR A 235 -31.36 -12.31 -17.67
N THR A 236 -32.51 -11.97 -17.12
CA THR A 236 -33.72 -12.82 -17.24
C THR A 236 -34.45 -12.62 -18.56
N GLY A 237 -34.04 -11.64 -19.33
CA GLY A 237 -34.60 -11.31 -20.64
C GLY A 237 -33.79 -10.18 -21.23
N ALA A 238 -34.32 -9.53 -22.25
CA ALA A 238 -33.63 -8.41 -22.90
C ALA A 238 -33.67 -7.16 -22.01
N GLU A 239 -32.53 -6.53 -21.90
CA GLU A 239 -32.36 -5.25 -21.22
C GLU A 239 -31.94 -4.20 -22.26
N LYS A 240 -31.96 -2.93 -21.87
CA LYS A 240 -31.72 -1.82 -22.79
C LYS A 240 -30.34 -1.17 -22.51
N LEU A 241 -29.59 -0.97 -23.57
CA LEU A 241 -28.37 -0.17 -23.59
C LEU A 241 -28.69 1.07 -24.44
N THR A 242 -28.50 2.26 -23.86
CA THR A 242 -28.78 3.52 -24.54
C THR A 242 -27.51 4.36 -24.65
N ILE A 243 -27.28 4.95 -25.83
CA ILE A 243 -26.21 5.88 -26.10
C ILE A 243 -26.81 7.19 -26.51
N GLN A 244 -26.46 8.27 -25.82
CA GLN A 244 -26.96 9.60 -26.11
C GLN A 244 -25.90 10.65 -25.85
N ASP A 245 -26.11 11.86 -26.33
CA ASP A 245 -25.18 12.96 -26.07
C ASP A 245 -25.15 13.29 -24.58
N GLN A 246 -23.98 13.58 -24.08
CA GLN A 246 -23.81 14.03 -22.70
C GLN A 246 -24.33 15.47 -22.58
N SER A 247 -25.00 15.77 -21.48
CA SER A 247 -25.59 17.08 -21.28
C SER A 247 -24.55 18.12 -20.83
N ASP A 248 -24.80 19.39 -21.13
CA ASP A 248 -24.01 20.51 -20.66
C ASP A 248 -23.99 20.57 -19.12
N GLU A 249 -25.06 20.09 -18.50
CA GLU A 249 -25.14 20.03 -17.04
C GLU A 249 -24.05 19.13 -16.43
N LYS A 250 -23.70 18.08 -17.14
CA LYS A 250 -22.62 17.18 -16.66
C LYS A 250 -21.28 17.89 -16.67
N ALA A 251 -20.96 18.65 -17.73
CA ALA A 251 -19.72 19.43 -17.80
C ALA A 251 -19.70 20.50 -16.70
N ALA A 252 -20.82 21.20 -16.49
CA ALA A 252 -20.95 22.21 -15.43
C ALA A 252 -20.73 21.57 -14.05
N SER A 253 -21.31 20.41 -13.82
CA SER A 253 -21.14 19.66 -12.57
C SER A 253 -19.68 19.29 -12.35
N MET A 254 -18.97 18.87 -13.39
CA MET A 254 -17.55 18.51 -13.28
C MET A 254 -16.70 19.74 -12.98
N ILE A 255 -17.01 20.91 -13.56
CA ILE A 255 -16.30 22.17 -13.25
C ILE A 255 -16.50 22.54 -11.77
N THR A 256 -17.74 22.42 -11.29
CA THR A 256 -18.05 22.64 -9.88
C THR A 256 -17.27 21.66 -9.00
N SER A 257 -17.17 20.41 -9.41
CA SER A 257 -16.37 19.40 -8.72
C SER A 257 -14.89 19.79 -8.68
N PHE A 258 -14.35 20.34 -9.78
CA PHE A 258 -12.96 20.84 -9.79
C PHE A 258 -12.77 21.91 -8.71
N VAL A 259 -13.66 22.90 -8.66
CA VAL A 259 -13.57 23.99 -7.70
C VAL A 259 -13.65 23.47 -6.26
N ASN A 260 -14.60 22.58 -6.00
CA ASN A 260 -14.78 22.00 -4.66
C ASN A 260 -13.55 21.18 -4.26
N THR A 261 -13.00 20.42 -5.20
CA THR A 261 -11.80 19.59 -4.94
C THR A 261 -10.57 20.47 -4.69
N TYR A 262 -10.40 21.55 -5.47
CA TYR A 262 -9.33 22.51 -5.25
C TYR A 262 -9.42 23.09 -3.85
N ASN A 263 -10.63 23.53 -3.45
CA ASN A 263 -10.84 24.10 -2.12
C ASN A 263 -10.56 23.08 -1.01
N ALA A 264 -10.94 21.83 -1.22
CA ALA A 264 -10.66 20.75 -0.27
C ALA A 264 -9.14 20.50 -0.15
N LEU A 265 -8.44 20.49 -1.28
CA LEU A 265 -6.97 20.35 -1.30
C LEU A 265 -6.28 21.48 -0.52
N THR A 266 -6.67 22.73 -0.80
CA THR A 266 -6.10 23.90 -0.11
C THR A 266 -6.39 23.86 1.39
N SER A 267 -7.61 23.51 1.76
CA SER A 267 -8.02 23.41 3.16
C SER A 267 -7.22 22.34 3.90
N THR A 268 -7.06 21.18 3.30
CA THR A 268 -6.29 20.09 3.89
C THR A 268 -4.82 20.47 4.04
N MET A 269 -4.23 21.08 3.01
CA MET A 269 -2.83 21.56 3.10
C MET A 269 -2.68 22.54 4.24
N LYS A 270 -3.61 23.50 4.37
CA LYS A 270 -3.59 24.49 5.45
C LYS A 270 -3.64 23.82 6.84
N THR A 271 -4.46 22.79 6.98
CA THR A 271 -4.56 22.05 8.25
C THR A 271 -3.24 21.38 8.63
N TYR A 272 -2.56 20.73 7.67
CA TYR A 272 -1.37 19.93 7.95
C TYR A 272 -0.06 20.71 7.85
N THR A 273 -0.02 21.78 7.02
CA THR A 273 1.24 22.51 6.75
C THR A 273 1.15 24.00 7.06
N GLY A 274 0.03 24.46 7.58
CA GLY A 274 -0.18 25.87 7.91
C GLY A 274 0.71 26.35 9.03
N LYS A 275 0.59 27.64 9.33
CA LYS A 275 1.40 28.30 10.36
C LYS A 275 1.30 27.58 11.70
N GLY A 276 2.44 27.28 12.28
CA GLY A 276 2.54 26.64 13.59
C GLY A 276 2.52 25.12 13.56
N THR A 277 2.38 24.51 12.40
CA THR A 277 2.43 23.04 12.28
C THR A 277 3.86 22.55 12.09
N ILE A 278 4.09 21.27 12.38
CA ILE A 278 5.42 20.62 12.21
C ILE A 278 5.86 20.64 10.74
N LEU A 279 4.90 20.52 9.81
CA LEU A 279 5.20 20.48 8.38
C LEU A 279 5.23 21.85 7.71
N GLN A 280 5.06 22.94 8.46
CA GLN A 280 5.13 24.31 7.93
C GLN A 280 6.47 24.50 7.19
N ALA A 281 6.40 25.04 5.98
CA ALA A 281 7.57 25.31 5.14
C ALA A 281 8.42 24.08 4.81
N SER A 282 7.88 22.87 4.99
CA SER A 282 8.53 21.64 4.52
C SER A 282 8.58 21.67 2.98
N ALA A 283 9.44 20.85 2.39
CA ALA A 283 9.51 20.74 0.93
C ALA A 283 8.14 20.33 0.34
N ALA A 284 7.43 19.43 1.03
CA ALA A 284 6.09 19.02 0.59
C ALA A 284 5.12 20.21 0.61
N ASP A 285 5.18 21.04 1.66
CA ASP A 285 4.37 22.26 1.76
C ASP A 285 4.66 23.21 0.58
N LEU A 286 5.92 23.49 0.33
CA LEU A 286 6.34 24.43 -0.72
C LEU A 286 5.93 23.92 -2.11
N GLU A 287 6.15 22.65 -2.40
CA GLU A 287 5.79 22.06 -3.69
C GLU A 287 4.28 22.01 -3.91
N ALA A 288 3.51 21.64 -2.88
CA ALA A 288 2.05 21.61 -2.96
C ALA A 288 1.48 23.01 -3.17
N ASN A 289 2.00 24.01 -2.46
CA ASN A 289 1.56 25.40 -2.62
C ASN A 289 1.90 25.93 -4.01
N ARG A 290 3.06 25.55 -4.55
CA ARG A 290 3.42 25.92 -5.91
C ARG A 290 2.41 25.33 -6.91
N ALA A 291 2.11 24.03 -6.77
CA ALA A 291 1.14 23.36 -7.65
C ALA A 291 -0.24 24.02 -7.58
N LEU A 292 -0.71 24.33 -6.37
CA LEU A 292 -2.02 24.95 -6.16
C LEU A 292 -2.05 26.36 -6.73
N ASN A 293 -0.98 27.14 -6.56
CA ASN A 293 -0.89 28.52 -7.07
C ASN A 293 -0.78 28.55 -8.60
N ASN A 294 -0.21 27.53 -9.22
CA ASN A 294 -0.11 27.45 -10.69
C ASN A 294 -1.48 27.37 -11.36
N VAL A 295 -2.53 27.00 -10.63
CA VAL A 295 -3.91 26.99 -11.12
C VAL A 295 -4.31 28.41 -11.63
N PHE A 296 -3.83 29.45 -10.94
CA PHE A 296 -4.15 30.83 -11.31
C PHE A 296 -3.38 31.31 -12.55
N GLN A 297 -2.31 30.62 -12.92
CA GLN A 297 -1.49 30.98 -14.06
C GLN A 297 -1.75 30.08 -15.27
N HIS A 298 -2.56 29.04 -15.11
CA HIS A 298 -2.90 28.14 -16.21
C HIS A 298 -3.61 28.90 -17.33
N LYS A 299 -3.11 28.76 -18.55
CA LYS A 299 -3.72 29.37 -19.73
C LYS A 299 -3.89 28.34 -20.82
N LYS A 300 -5.04 28.42 -21.50
CA LYS A 300 -5.30 27.57 -22.65
C LYS A 300 -6.11 28.38 -23.66
N ASP A 301 -5.59 28.49 -24.88
CA ASP A 301 -6.23 29.25 -25.96
C ASP A 301 -6.58 30.69 -25.55
N GLY A 302 -5.72 31.29 -24.71
CA GLY A 302 -5.91 32.66 -24.23
C GLY A 302 -6.77 32.78 -22.97
N ASN A 303 -7.50 31.74 -22.61
CA ASN A 303 -8.38 31.75 -21.45
C ASN A 303 -7.63 31.41 -20.16
N THR A 304 -8.10 31.99 -19.07
CA THR A 304 -7.66 31.70 -17.70
C THR A 304 -8.86 31.13 -16.93
N LEU A 305 -8.62 30.67 -15.74
CA LEU A 305 -9.68 30.17 -14.83
C LEU A 305 -10.82 31.18 -14.69
N PHE A 306 -10.48 32.47 -14.65
CA PHE A 306 -11.45 33.54 -14.40
C PHE A 306 -12.43 33.77 -15.56
N ASP A 307 -12.07 33.34 -16.75
CA ASP A 307 -12.94 33.51 -17.93
C ASP A 307 -14.13 32.54 -17.92
N PHE A 308 -14.10 31.54 -17.02
CA PHE A 308 -15.15 30.53 -16.92
C PHE A 308 -16.10 30.74 -15.73
N GLY A 309 -16.21 31.99 -15.24
CA GLY A 309 -17.09 32.28 -14.13
C GLY A 309 -16.57 31.85 -12.77
N ILE A 310 -15.26 31.63 -12.67
CA ILE A 310 -14.63 31.28 -11.41
C ILE A 310 -13.89 32.50 -10.88
N SER A 311 -14.02 32.76 -9.59
CA SER A 311 -13.34 33.89 -8.90
C SER A 311 -12.63 33.34 -7.66
N VAL A 312 -11.77 34.14 -7.09
CA VAL A 312 -11.03 33.80 -5.86
C VAL A 312 -11.25 34.87 -4.82
N ASP A 313 -11.55 34.48 -3.61
CA ASP A 313 -11.73 35.46 -2.53
C ASP A 313 -10.39 35.78 -1.86
N LYS A 314 -10.42 36.65 -0.85
CA LYS A 314 -9.22 37.12 -0.13
C LYS A 314 -8.51 36.01 0.62
N GLU A 315 -9.24 34.97 0.94
CA GLU A 315 -8.74 33.82 1.66
C GLU A 315 -8.18 32.73 0.72
N GLY A 316 -8.27 32.95 -0.61
CA GLY A 316 -7.79 32.02 -1.61
C GLY A 316 -8.79 30.93 -1.98
N VAL A 317 -10.04 31.06 -1.56
CA VAL A 317 -11.10 30.08 -1.84
C VAL A 317 -11.72 30.40 -3.20
N LEU A 318 -11.79 29.40 -4.05
CA LEU A 318 -12.43 29.51 -5.37
C LEU A 318 -13.95 29.51 -5.21
N LYS A 319 -14.60 30.35 -6.00
CA LYS A 319 -16.07 30.46 -6.05
C LYS A 319 -16.54 30.39 -7.48
N VAL A 320 -17.70 29.77 -7.71
CA VAL A 320 -18.29 29.62 -9.03
C VAL A 320 -19.50 30.54 -9.15
N ASP A 321 -19.55 31.35 -10.22
CA ASP A 321 -20.77 31.97 -10.73
C ASP A 321 -21.39 30.97 -11.68
N GLU A 322 -22.35 30.26 -11.20
CA GLU A 322 -22.97 29.19 -11.97
C GLU A 322 -23.58 29.63 -13.29
N UNK A 323 -23.92 30.70 -13.41
CA UNK A 323 -24.52 31.21 -14.50
C UNK A 323 -23.60 31.52 -15.54
N ALA A 324 -22.69 32.21 -14.99
CA ALA A 324 -21.64 32.55 -15.99
C ALA A 324 -20.97 31.28 -16.52
N MET A 325 -20.69 30.34 -15.65
CA MET A 325 -20.08 29.07 -16.02
C MET A 325 -20.94 28.26 -16.99
N LYS A 326 -22.24 28.14 -16.71
CA LYS A 326 -23.18 27.41 -17.59
C LYS A 326 -23.30 28.07 -18.96
N LYS A 327 -23.24 29.39 -18.97
CA LYS A 327 -23.23 30.15 -20.24
C LYS A 327 -22.00 29.77 -21.08
N MET A 328 -20.82 29.76 -20.46
CA MET A 328 -19.58 29.37 -21.16
C MET A 328 -19.64 27.94 -21.66
N VAL A 329 -20.17 27.02 -20.86
CA VAL A 329 -20.32 25.60 -21.27
C VAL A 329 -21.18 25.51 -22.53
N ALA A 330 -22.26 26.28 -22.59
CA ALA A 330 -23.18 26.26 -23.74
C ALA A 330 -22.62 26.98 -24.96
N GLU A 331 -21.99 28.15 -24.76
CA GLU A 331 -21.51 29.00 -25.86
C GLU A 331 -20.19 28.50 -26.47
N ASP A 332 -19.28 28.00 -25.65
CA ASP A 332 -17.98 27.52 -26.15
C ASP A 332 -17.56 26.23 -25.44
N PRO A 333 -18.25 25.13 -25.70
CA PRO A 333 -17.93 23.84 -25.07
C PRO A 333 -16.53 23.36 -25.42
N THR A 334 -15.98 23.76 -26.56
CA THR A 334 -14.61 23.37 -26.94
C THR A 334 -13.57 24.04 -26.04
N ALA A 335 -13.74 25.33 -25.75
CA ALA A 335 -12.84 26.02 -24.84
C ALA A 335 -12.91 25.43 -23.44
N VAL A 336 -14.13 25.12 -22.97
CA VAL A 336 -14.34 24.45 -21.67
C VAL A 336 -13.63 23.11 -21.63
N GLU A 337 -13.84 22.28 -22.66
CA GLU A 337 -13.22 20.95 -22.74
C GLU A 337 -11.72 21.03 -22.66
N ARG A 338 -11.12 21.89 -23.47
CA ARG A 338 -9.66 22.00 -23.54
C ARG A 338 -9.06 22.59 -22.28
N PHE A 339 -9.76 23.51 -21.64
CA PHE A 339 -9.25 24.17 -20.43
C PHE A 339 -9.30 23.23 -19.21
N PHE A 340 -10.41 22.54 -19.00
CA PHE A 340 -10.63 21.80 -17.75
C PHE A 340 -10.24 20.32 -17.83
N PHE A 341 -10.41 19.69 -18.99
CA PHE A 341 -10.42 18.24 -19.08
C PHE A 341 -9.32 17.69 -19.99
N GLY A 342 -9.07 16.39 -19.85
CA GLY A 342 -8.09 15.71 -20.68
C GLY A 342 -6.65 16.04 -20.32
N ILE A 343 -5.74 15.47 -21.09
CA ILE A 343 -4.31 15.72 -20.93
C ILE A 343 -4.01 17.17 -21.26
N GLY A 344 -3.36 17.88 -20.34
CA GLY A 344 -3.04 19.30 -20.50
C GLY A 344 -4.12 20.25 -19.99
N GLY A 345 -5.25 19.73 -19.56
CA GLY A 345 -6.27 20.54 -18.89
C GLY A 345 -5.82 20.93 -17.50
N ILE A 346 -6.50 21.90 -16.89
CA ILE A 346 -6.11 22.42 -15.57
C ILE A 346 -6.16 21.33 -14.49
N GLY A 347 -7.16 20.44 -14.55
CA GLY A 347 -7.29 19.33 -13.60
C GLY A 347 -6.13 18.34 -13.73
N ASP A 348 -5.77 18.00 -14.95
CA ASP A 348 -4.63 17.12 -15.23
C ASP A 348 -3.32 17.72 -14.72
N GLU A 349 -3.07 18.98 -15.04
CA GLU A 349 -1.81 19.64 -14.64
C GLU A 349 -1.70 19.71 -13.11
N LEU A 350 -2.79 20.05 -12.44
CA LEU A 350 -2.80 20.09 -10.97
C LEU A 350 -2.56 18.67 -10.40
N TYR A 351 -3.27 17.68 -10.93
CA TYR A 351 -3.08 16.30 -10.47
C TYR A 351 -1.64 15.83 -10.66
N GLN A 352 -1.07 16.05 -11.86
CA GLN A 352 0.30 15.59 -12.14
C GLN A 352 1.31 16.28 -11.22
N SER A 353 1.14 17.59 -10.98
CA SER A 353 2.03 18.35 -10.10
C SER A 353 1.95 17.83 -8.65
N LEU A 354 0.74 17.60 -8.14
CA LEU A 354 0.56 17.09 -6.77
C LEU A 354 1.04 15.63 -6.65
N ASN A 355 0.87 14.85 -7.71
CA ASN A 355 1.28 13.45 -7.70
C ASN A 355 2.81 13.29 -7.62
N LYS A 356 3.57 14.27 -8.10
CA LYS A 356 5.03 14.29 -7.96
C LYS A 356 5.45 14.35 -6.49
N THR A 357 4.62 14.97 -5.66
CA THR A 357 4.89 15.09 -4.22
C THR A 357 4.26 13.93 -3.45
N PHE A 358 2.98 13.64 -3.70
CA PHE A 358 2.15 12.77 -2.88
C PHE A 358 1.90 11.37 -3.48
N GLY A 359 2.35 11.13 -4.70
CA GLY A 359 2.16 9.83 -5.35
C GLY A 359 3.00 8.72 -4.71
N SER A 360 2.74 7.49 -5.11
CA SER A 360 3.42 6.31 -4.57
C SER A 360 4.95 6.34 -4.80
N THR A 361 5.38 6.99 -5.87
CA THR A 361 6.81 7.19 -6.18
C THR A 361 7.20 8.66 -6.04
N GLY A 362 6.42 9.42 -5.30
CA GLY A 362 6.63 10.85 -5.15
C GLY A 362 7.64 11.20 -4.07
N PHE A 363 7.91 12.51 -3.98
CA PHE A 363 8.91 13.07 -3.07
C PHE A 363 8.70 12.63 -1.61
N ILE A 364 7.44 12.63 -1.13
CA ILE A 364 7.16 12.23 0.27
C ILE A 364 7.54 10.77 0.51
N SER A 365 7.28 9.89 -0.45
CA SER A 365 7.67 8.48 -0.33
C SER A 365 9.18 8.33 -0.23
N ASP A 366 9.93 9.09 -1.02
CA ASP A 366 11.40 9.10 -0.96
C ASP A 366 11.89 9.63 0.38
N GLU A 367 11.31 10.73 0.86
CA GLU A 367 11.69 11.33 2.13
C GLU A 367 11.37 10.40 3.30
N THR A 368 10.23 9.73 3.26
CA THR A 368 9.83 8.73 4.27
C THR A 368 10.83 7.58 4.32
N THR A 369 11.24 7.08 3.15
CA THR A 369 12.26 6.02 3.06
C THR A 369 13.58 6.50 3.69
N SER A 370 13.99 7.72 3.35
CA SER A 370 15.22 8.31 3.89
C SER A 370 15.16 8.42 5.42
N MET A 371 14.05 8.93 5.96
CA MET A 371 13.86 9.06 7.40
C MET A 371 13.84 7.70 8.09
N THR A 372 13.22 6.70 7.46
CA THR A 372 13.21 5.32 8.00
C THR A 372 14.64 4.77 8.10
N ASN A 373 15.46 5.02 7.08
CA ASN A 373 16.86 4.60 7.08
C ASN A 373 17.64 5.31 8.20
N GLU A 374 17.38 6.60 8.42
CA GLU A 374 18.03 7.33 9.53
C GLU A 374 17.59 6.77 10.89
N ILE A 375 16.30 6.44 11.06
CA ILE A 375 15.81 5.79 12.28
C ILE A 375 16.57 4.48 12.51
N ASN A 376 16.76 3.68 11.46
CA ASN A 376 17.48 2.40 11.57
C ASN A 376 18.94 2.63 12.02
N LYS A 377 19.62 3.63 11.46
CA LYS A 377 20.99 3.99 11.88
C LYS A 377 21.03 4.42 13.33
N LEU A 378 20.06 5.23 13.77
CA LEU A 378 19.99 5.70 15.16
C LEU A 378 19.70 4.55 16.12
N ASN A 379 18.86 3.60 15.71
CA ASN A 379 18.59 2.41 16.52
C ASN A 379 19.85 1.55 16.69
N LEU A 380 20.65 1.40 15.62
CA LEU A 380 21.95 0.72 15.72
C LEU A 380 22.88 1.44 16.68
N LYS A 381 22.88 2.77 16.64
CA LYS A 381 23.67 3.58 17.57
C LYS A 381 23.22 3.37 19.01
N LEU A 382 21.91 3.34 19.26
CA LEU A 382 21.37 3.06 20.61
C LEU A 382 21.76 1.67 21.08
N THR A 383 21.73 0.68 20.20
CA THR A 383 22.15 -0.69 20.52
C THR A 383 23.64 -0.71 20.93
N ASP A 384 24.49 0.00 20.17
CA ASP A 384 25.92 0.08 20.45
C ASP A 384 26.18 0.73 21.82
N ILE A 385 25.52 1.85 22.10
CA ILE A 385 25.63 2.57 23.36
C ILE A 385 25.22 1.65 24.52
N THR A 386 24.09 0.96 24.37
CA THR A 386 23.58 0.04 25.40
C THR A 386 24.53 -1.12 25.62
N SER A 387 25.03 -1.72 24.54
CA SER A 387 25.96 -2.86 24.62
C SER A 387 27.28 -2.48 25.32
N ARG A 388 27.83 -1.31 25.02
CA ARG A 388 29.05 -0.83 25.67
C ARG A 388 28.82 -0.61 27.17
N ASN A 389 27.65 -0.05 27.53
CA ASN A 389 27.31 0.18 28.93
C ASN A 389 27.12 -1.15 29.66
N ASP A 390 26.48 -2.14 29.03
CA ASP A 390 26.28 -3.47 29.61
C ASP A 390 27.62 -4.15 29.86
N THR A 391 28.56 -4.04 28.92
CA THR A 391 29.93 -4.56 29.10
C THR A 391 30.61 -3.89 30.29
N LEU A 392 30.49 -2.56 30.37
CA LEU A 392 31.07 -1.82 31.51
C LEU A 392 30.45 -2.27 32.81
N LEU A 393 29.13 -2.38 32.89
CA LEU A 393 28.42 -2.80 34.10
C LEU A 393 28.81 -4.23 34.49
N THR A 394 28.96 -5.13 33.51
CA THR A 394 29.41 -6.51 33.77
C THR A 394 30.80 -6.50 34.38
N ASN A 395 31.74 -5.74 33.80
CA ASN A 395 33.10 -5.65 34.29
C ASN A 395 33.14 -5.11 35.71
N ILE A 396 32.37 -4.08 35.98
CA ILE A 396 32.31 -3.45 37.33
C ILE A 396 31.70 -4.44 38.34
N THR A 397 30.64 -5.15 37.93
CA THR A 397 30.00 -6.15 38.79
C THR A 397 30.99 -7.28 39.11
N ASP A 398 31.77 -7.74 38.14
CA ASP A 398 32.78 -8.77 38.34
C ASP A 398 33.86 -8.28 39.32
N GLN A 399 34.31 -7.04 39.15
CA GLN A 399 35.30 -6.44 40.09
C GLN A 399 34.71 -6.32 41.49
N TYR A 400 33.46 -5.92 41.60
CA TYR A 400 32.78 -5.82 42.89
C TYR A 400 32.67 -7.20 43.55
N ASN A 401 32.33 -8.23 42.81
CA ASN A 401 32.23 -9.59 43.34
C ASN A 401 33.57 -10.11 43.80
N LYS A 402 34.64 -9.87 43.03
CA LYS A 402 36.02 -10.23 43.46
C LYS A 402 36.40 -9.49 44.69
N TRP A 403 36.06 -8.21 44.79
CA TRP A 403 36.32 -7.41 45.98
C TRP A 403 35.57 -7.96 47.19
N LEU A 404 34.28 -8.38 47.00
CA LEU A 404 33.51 -9.00 48.10
C LEU A 404 34.17 -10.28 48.58
N GLU A 405 34.65 -11.13 47.67
CA GLU A 405 35.35 -12.37 48.01
C GLU A 405 36.61 -12.05 48.85
N MET A 406 37.36 -11.07 48.41
CA MET A 406 38.57 -10.64 49.13
C MET A 406 38.21 -10.08 50.51
N MET A 407 37.17 -9.26 50.60
CA MET A 407 36.73 -8.70 51.90
C MET A 407 36.26 -9.81 52.85
N GLN A 408 35.52 -10.80 52.32
CA GLN A 408 35.11 -11.95 53.14
C GLN A 408 36.31 -12.73 53.67
N ALA A 409 37.32 -12.93 52.83
CA ALA A 409 38.57 -13.60 53.25
C ALA A 409 39.28 -12.78 54.30
N MET A 410 39.39 -11.46 54.12
CA MET A 410 40.04 -10.56 55.11
C MET A 410 39.25 -10.54 56.41
N GLN A 411 37.93 -10.54 56.39
CA GLN A 411 37.09 -10.61 57.58
C GLN A 411 37.31 -11.94 58.31
N SER A 412 37.39 -13.02 57.59
CA SER A 412 37.62 -14.35 58.14
C SER A 412 39.06 -14.37 58.83
N ASP A 413 40.06 -13.83 58.16
CA ASP A 413 41.40 -13.74 58.69
C ASP A 413 41.42 -12.86 59.93
N ALA A 414 40.73 -11.73 59.94
CA ALA A 414 40.65 -10.83 61.11
C ALA A 414 39.96 -11.51 62.27
N MET A 415 38.90 -12.26 62.03
CA MET A 415 38.18 -13.03 63.05
C MET A 415 39.08 -14.11 63.63
N THR A 416 39.87 -14.78 62.80
CA THR A 416 40.83 -15.78 63.23
C THR A 416 41.92 -15.13 64.13
N LEU A 417 42.38 -13.98 63.70
CA LEU A 417 43.42 -13.22 64.49
C LEU A 417 42.84 -12.77 65.83
N ASP A 418 41.63 -12.23 65.85
CA ASP A 418 40.96 -11.83 67.10
C ASP A 418 40.79 -13.03 68.03
N ALA A 419 40.42 -14.19 67.51
CA ALA A 419 40.29 -15.42 68.32
C ALA A 419 41.62 -15.87 68.88
N LEU A 420 42.73 -15.76 68.13
CA LEU A 420 44.07 -16.07 68.58
C LEU A 420 44.49 -15.14 69.68
N ILE A 421 44.24 -13.85 69.51
CA ILE A 421 44.56 -12.82 70.54
C ILE A 421 43.80 -13.13 71.84
N ASP A 422 42.51 -13.45 71.73
CA ASP A 422 41.70 -13.77 72.90
C ASP A 422 42.18 -15.04 73.55
N GLY A 423 42.57 -16.03 72.77
CA GLY A 423 43.19 -17.27 73.30
C GLY A 423 44.52 -17.02 74.08
N MET A 424 45.37 -16.18 73.53
CA MET A 424 46.60 -15.81 74.15
C MET A 424 46.36 -15.05 75.49
N ASN A 425 45.40 -14.15 75.49
CA ASN A 425 45.00 -13.37 76.65
C ASN A 425 44.44 -14.26 77.78
N SER A 426 43.71 -15.31 77.42
CA SER A 426 43.07 -16.22 78.37
C SER A 426 44.07 -17.24 78.92
N SER A 427 45.16 -17.57 78.22
CA SER A 427 46.16 -18.50 78.69
C SER A 427 47.24 -17.81 79.61
N ASN A 428 47.18 -16.46 79.67
CA ASN A 428 48.06 -15.70 80.52
C ASN A 428 47.44 -15.34 81.90
N LYS A 429 46.23 -15.91 82.17
CA LYS A 429 45.59 -15.85 83.50
C LYS A 429 45.75 -17.19 84.21
#